data_cdacc3d50de8d5c40a0172b503c17245
#
_entry.id   cdacc3d50de8d5c40a0172b503c17245
#
_cell.length_a   1.000
_cell.length_b   1.000
_cell.length_c   1.000
_cell.angle_alpha   90.00
_cell.angle_beta   90.00
_cell.angle_gamma   90.00
#
_symmetry.space_group_name_H-M   'P 1'
#
loop_
_entity.id
_entity.type
_entity.pdbx_description
1 polymer ?
#
loop_
_entity_poly.entity_id
_entity_poly.type
_entity_poly.pdbx_seq_one_letter_code
_entity_poly.pdbx_strand_id
1 'polypeptide(L)'
;MSPWITVFLKEVRENLRDRRTITSALITGPLLGPVMFIMLMNIVVNRELEKADKPIAVPVVGAQYAPNFVAAMKGIGIDAKAPVSDPEGAVVAQDADLVLRISPDYAKAWSKGEGVQVEVIYDSSQRDANTAVQRVRQAIELYAKREGAMRLIARGLSPTTAWPVQVADRDQATSQSRAALMFSFLPYFFVLTVFLGGMYL
;
A
#
# COMPACT_ATOMS: atom_id res chain seq x y z
N MET A 1 49.27 37.07 -15.85
CA MET A 1 48.10 36.22 -15.76
C MET A 1 48.01 35.38 -17.04
N SER A 2 47.77 34.10 -16.93
CA SER A 2 47.74 33.25 -18.10
C SER A 2 46.52 33.63 -18.96
N PRO A 3 46.64 33.64 -20.31
CA PRO A 3 45.54 34.04 -21.20
C PRO A 3 44.23 33.22 -20.98
N TRP A 4 44.34 32.00 -20.53
CA TRP A 4 43.25 31.14 -20.19
C TRP A 4 42.37 31.66 -19.02
N ILE A 5 42.98 32.23 -17.98
CA ILE A 5 42.26 32.80 -16.84
C ILE A 5 41.47 34.03 -17.28
N THR A 6 42.03 34.85 -18.20
CA THR A 6 41.38 36.06 -18.70
C THR A 6 40.16 35.72 -19.56
N VAL A 7 40.25 34.68 -20.40
CA VAL A 7 39.15 34.19 -21.21
C VAL A 7 38.05 33.58 -20.31
N PHE A 8 38.45 32.73 -19.36
CA PHE A 8 37.52 32.11 -18.42
C PHE A 8 36.73 33.15 -17.61
N LEU A 9 37.42 34.15 -17.04
CA LEU A 9 36.77 35.20 -16.28
C LEU A 9 35.83 36.06 -17.12
N LYS A 10 36.18 36.29 -18.39
CA LYS A 10 35.32 37.01 -19.34
C LYS A 10 34.05 36.22 -19.60
N GLU A 11 34.14 34.94 -19.94
CA GLU A 11 32.99 34.09 -20.21
C GLU A 11 32.09 33.88 -18.97
N VAL A 12 32.68 33.66 -17.81
CA VAL A 12 31.94 33.61 -16.54
C VAL A 12 31.17 34.93 -16.33
N ARG A 13 31.80 36.08 -16.59
CA ARG A 13 31.17 37.38 -16.36
C ARG A 13 30.07 37.68 -17.40
N GLU A 14 30.20 37.22 -18.64
CA GLU A 14 29.17 37.31 -19.67
C GLU A 14 27.96 36.42 -19.33
N ASN A 15 28.21 35.17 -18.95
CA ASN A 15 27.16 34.23 -18.54
C ASN A 15 26.45 34.71 -17.27
N LEU A 16 27.16 35.27 -16.28
CA LEU A 16 26.57 35.86 -15.07
C LEU A 16 25.72 37.11 -15.37
N ARG A 17 25.88 37.75 -16.49
CA ARG A 17 25.06 38.89 -16.90
C ARG A 17 23.73 38.48 -17.53
N ASP A 18 23.66 37.27 -18.07
CA ASP A 18 22.41 36.71 -18.60
C ASP A 18 21.54 36.16 -17.43
N ARG A 19 20.65 37.01 -16.94
CA ARG A 19 19.74 36.68 -15.86
C ARG A 19 18.85 35.47 -16.19
N ARG A 20 18.52 35.29 -17.46
CA ARG A 20 17.67 34.19 -17.93
C ARG A 20 18.37 32.85 -17.77
N THR A 21 19.61 32.77 -18.23
CA THR A 21 20.45 31.57 -18.11
C THR A 21 20.73 31.23 -16.65
N ILE A 22 21.08 32.23 -15.80
CA ILE A 22 21.31 32.01 -14.37
C ILE A 22 20.03 31.52 -13.65
N THR A 23 18.89 32.16 -13.93
CA THR A 23 17.62 31.78 -13.29
C THR A 23 17.22 30.37 -13.72
N SER A 24 17.40 30.02 -15.00
CA SER A 24 17.11 28.69 -15.53
C SER A 24 18.07 27.64 -14.94
N ALA A 25 19.36 27.88 -14.97
CA ALA A 25 20.37 26.89 -14.55
C ALA A 25 20.49 26.72 -13.03
N LEU A 26 20.36 27.81 -12.26
CA LEU A 26 20.58 27.78 -10.80
C LEU A 26 19.29 27.65 -9.99
N ILE A 27 18.15 28.15 -10.50
CA ILE A 27 16.89 28.13 -9.75
C ILE A 27 15.93 27.11 -10.34
N THR A 28 15.58 27.27 -11.64
CA THR A 28 14.56 26.40 -12.26
C THR A 28 15.03 24.95 -12.35
N GLY A 29 16.25 24.71 -12.81
CA GLY A 29 16.79 23.36 -12.94
C GLY A 29 16.86 22.61 -11.59
N PRO A 30 17.61 23.09 -10.60
CA PRO A 30 17.78 22.39 -9.32
C PRO A 30 16.53 22.33 -8.46
N LEU A 31 15.61 23.31 -8.55
CA LEU A 31 14.41 23.35 -7.72
C LEU A 31 13.23 22.63 -8.34
N LEU A 32 13.08 22.64 -9.66
CA LEU A 32 11.93 22.04 -10.32
C LEU A 32 11.83 20.53 -10.04
N GLY A 33 12.94 19.82 -10.09
CA GLY A 33 13.02 18.38 -9.82
C GLY A 33 12.53 18.03 -8.42
N PRO A 34 13.14 18.56 -7.36
CA PRO A 34 12.70 18.31 -5.97
C PRO A 34 11.27 18.74 -5.69
N VAL A 35 10.82 19.88 -6.20
CA VAL A 35 9.43 20.36 -6.01
C VAL A 35 8.45 19.41 -6.68
N MET A 36 8.69 19.02 -7.92
CA MET A 36 7.86 18.04 -8.64
C MET A 36 7.85 16.69 -7.94
N PHE A 37 9.00 16.24 -7.41
CA PHE A 37 9.07 15.00 -6.67
C PHE A 37 8.24 15.04 -5.38
N ILE A 38 8.37 16.09 -4.58
CA ILE A 38 7.59 16.26 -3.35
C ILE A 38 6.09 16.30 -3.68
N MET A 39 5.71 17.00 -4.74
CA MET A 39 4.31 17.08 -5.18
C MET A 39 3.78 15.71 -5.62
N LEU A 40 4.54 14.97 -6.43
CA LEU A 40 4.18 13.61 -6.86
C LEU A 40 4.09 12.65 -5.68
N MET A 41 5.08 12.67 -4.79
CA MET A 41 5.08 11.82 -3.57
C MET A 41 3.88 12.13 -2.68
N ASN A 42 3.53 13.41 -2.51
CA ASN A 42 2.37 13.80 -1.73
C ASN A 42 1.07 13.25 -2.35
N ILE A 43 0.92 13.32 -3.68
CA ILE A 43 -0.23 12.74 -4.39
C ILE A 43 -0.29 11.23 -4.23
N VAL A 44 0.86 10.54 -4.37
CA VAL A 44 0.93 9.06 -4.23
C VAL A 44 0.59 8.64 -2.80
N VAL A 45 1.23 9.26 -1.79
CA VAL A 45 0.98 8.95 -0.37
C VAL A 45 -0.47 9.22 0.01
N ASN A 46 -1.05 10.34 -0.40
CA ASN A 46 -2.46 10.64 -0.10
C ASN A 46 -3.40 9.64 -0.75
N ARG A 47 -3.14 9.21 -1.99
CA ARG A 47 -3.93 8.18 -2.67
C ARG A 47 -3.84 6.82 -1.96
N GLU A 48 -2.66 6.44 -1.49
CA GLU A 48 -2.48 5.18 -0.75
C GLU A 48 -3.18 5.22 0.61
N LEU A 49 -3.11 6.35 1.33
CA LEU A 49 -3.85 6.55 2.58
C LEU A 49 -5.37 6.50 2.35
N GLU A 50 -5.87 7.18 1.32
CA GLU A 50 -7.29 7.12 0.95
C GLU A 50 -7.76 5.71 0.58
N LYS A 51 -6.93 4.93 -0.13
CA LYS A 51 -7.22 3.52 -0.46
C LYS A 51 -7.23 2.65 0.80
N ALA A 52 -6.33 2.91 1.75
CA ALA A 52 -6.24 2.16 3.00
C ALA A 52 -7.49 2.32 3.87
N ASP A 53 -8.08 3.52 3.89
CA ASP A 53 -9.26 3.83 4.72
C ASP A 53 -10.59 3.43 4.05
N LYS A 54 -10.60 3.23 2.72
CA LYS A 54 -11.83 2.82 2.03
C LYS A 54 -12.19 1.36 2.31
N PRO A 55 -13.49 1.07 2.57
CA PRO A 55 -13.96 -0.30 2.64
C PRO A 55 -13.69 -1.05 1.33
N ILE A 56 -13.24 -2.29 1.46
CA ILE A 56 -13.04 -3.16 0.29
C ILE A 56 -14.36 -3.82 -0.05
N ALA A 57 -14.83 -3.61 -1.27
CA ALA A 57 -16.03 -4.26 -1.81
C ALA A 57 -15.68 -5.66 -2.32
N VAL A 58 -16.22 -6.70 -1.70
CA VAL A 58 -15.91 -8.10 -2.01
C VAL A 58 -17.17 -8.86 -2.32
N PRO A 59 -17.32 -9.45 -3.51
CA PRO A 59 -18.40 -10.40 -3.79
C PRO A 59 -18.28 -11.62 -2.89
N VAL A 60 -19.39 -12.00 -2.22
CA VAL A 60 -19.41 -13.12 -1.28
C VAL A 60 -20.43 -14.16 -1.73
N VAL A 61 -19.94 -15.31 -2.14
CA VAL A 61 -20.78 -16.48 -2.49
C VAL A 61 -21.01 -17.28 -1.21
N GLY A 62 -22.27 -17.58 -0.91
CA GLY A 62 -22.64 -18.31 0.31
C GLY A 62 -22.74 -17.45 1.57
N ALA A 63 -22.90 -16.14 1.46
CA ALA A 63 -23.04 -15.22 2.59
C ALA A 63 -24.13 -15.63 3.59
N GLN A 64 -25.20 -16.27 3.10
CA GLN A 64 -26.31 -16.79 3.91
C GLN A 64 -25.90 -17.90 4.89
N TYR A 65 -24.80 -18.62 4.63
CA TYR A 65 -24.32 -19.70 5.49
C TYR A 65 -23.52 -19.20 6.70
N ALA A 66 -23.06 -17.93 6.64
CA ALA A 66 -22.23 -17.34 7.71
C ALA A 66 -22.58 -15.85 7.97
N PRO A 67 -23.81 -15.50 8.36
CA PRO A 67 -24.23 -14.10 8.49
C PRO A 67 -23.42 -13.35 9.54
N ASN A 68 -23.05 -13.99 10.65
CA ASN A 68 -22.23 -13.37 11.70
C ASN A 68 -20.79 -13.08 11.22
N PHE A 69 -20.22 -13.95 10.41
CA PHE A 69 -18.92 -13.74 9.79
C PHE A 69 -18.97 -12.53 8.83
N VAL A 70 -19.97 -12.48 7.96
CA VAL A 70 -20.16 -11.36 7.01
C VAL A 70 -20.36 -10.04 7.76
N ALA A 71 -21.16 -10.03 8.83
CA ALA A 71 -21.36 -8.84 9.66
C ALA A 71 -20.05 -8.39 10.35
N ALA A 72 -19.25 -9.34 10.84
CA ALA A 72 -17.95 -9.05 11.43
C ALA A 72 -16.96 -8.48 10.40
N MET A 73 -16.94 -9.02 9.18
CA MET A 73 -16.10 -8.49 8.08
C MET A 73 -16.46 -7.04 7.74
N LYS A 74 -17.75 -6.70 7.73
CA LYS A 74 -18.20 -5.33 7.54
C LYS A 74 -17.66 -4.39 8.62
N GLY A 75 -17.64 -4.84 9.88
CA GLY A 75 -17.06 -4.08 11.00
C GLY A 75 -15.55 -3.81 10.89
N ILE A 76 -14.85 -4.56 10.04
CA ILE A 76 -13.40 -4.43 9.77
C ILE A 76 -13.14 -3.73 8.42
N GLY A 77 -14.16 -3.16 7.78
CA GLY A 77 -14.02 -2.42 6.53
C GLY A 77 -14.03 -3.31 5.27
N ILE A 78 -14.67 -4.48 5.33
CA ILE A 78 -14.90 -5.34 4.16
C ILE A 78 -16.39 -5.40 3.88
N ASP A 79 -16.82 -4.74 2.80
CA ASP A 79 -18.22 -4.72 2.38
C ASP A 79 -18.54 -5.91 1.48
N ALA A 80 -19.43 -6.78 1.97
CA ALA A 80 -19.94 -7.88 1.17
C ALA A 80 -20.85 -7.37 0.05
N LYS A 81 -20.48 -7.67 -1.19
CA LYS A 81 -21.28 -7.41 -2.38
C LYS A 81 -22.11 -8.63 -2.77
N ALA A 82 -23.04 -8.41 -3.69
CA ALA A 82 -23.84 -9.48 -4.25
C ALA A 82 -22.97 -10.62 -4.80
N PRO A 83 -23.40 -11.88 -4.64
CA PRO A 83 -22.66 -13.02 -5.16
C PRO A 83 -22.56 -12.97 -6.67
N VAL A 84 -21.45 -13.43 -7.22
CA VAL A 84 -21.24 -13.64 -8.65
C VAL A 84 -21.55 -15.10 -9.00
N SER A 85 -22.10 -15.33 -10.20
CA SER A 85 -22.49 -16.67 -10.65
C SER A 85 -21.28 -17.56 -10.93
N ASP A 86 -20.22 -16.97 -11.47
CA ASP A 86 -18.95 -17.63 -11.76
C ASP A 86 -17.81 -16.85 -11.07
N PRO A 87 -17.40 -17.27 -9.86
CA PRO A 87 -16.36 -16.60 -9.10
C PRO A 87 -14.99 -16.61 -9.78
N GLU A 88 -14.62 -17.72 -10.37
CA GLU A 88 -13.35 -17.89 -11.07
C GLU A 88 -13.30 -17.03 -12.34
N GLY A 89 -14.38 -17.08 -13.14
CA GLY A 89 -14.51 -16.26 -14.34
C GLY A 89 -14.50 -14.77 -14.05
N ALA A 90 -15.17 -14.31 -12.97
CA ALA A 90 -15.18 -12.90 -12.58
C ALA A 90 -13.78 -12.38 -12.21
N VAL A 91 -12.95 -13.20 -11.57
CA VAL A 91 -11.55 -12.84 -11.24
C VAL A 91 -10.69 -12.81 -12.51
N VAL A 92 -10.83 -13.79 -13.38
CA VAL A 92 -10.07 -13.85 -14.65
C VAL A 92 -10.44 -12.69 -15.58
N ALA A 93 -11.75 -12.34 -15.64
CA ALA A 93 -12.26 -11.21 -16.43
C ALA A 93 -11.93 -9.84 -15.81
N GLN A 94 -11.36 -9.81 -14.61
CA GLN A 94 -11.07 -8.57 -13.83
C GLN A 94 -12.33 -7.78 -13.44
N ASP A 95 -13.47 -8.45 -13.36
CA ASP A 95 -14.73 -7.86 -12.85
C ASP A 95 -14.71 -7.75 -11.32
N ALA A 96 -13.86 -8.56 -10.66
CA ALA A 96 -13.61 -8.51 -9.23
C ALA A 96 -12.13 -8.80 -8.93
N ASP A 97 -11.52 -8.02 -8.02
CA ASP A 97 -10.14 -8.24 -7.56
C ASP A 97 -9.99 -9.57 -6.81
N LEU A 98 -11.02 -9.94 -6.08
CA LEU A 98 -11.13 -11.20 -5.36
C LEU A 98 -12.59 -11.55 -5.09
N VAL A 99 -12.87 -12.82 -4.84
CA VAL A 99 -14.19 -13.34 -4.44
C VAL A 99 -14.02 -14.21 -3.21
N LEU A 100 -14.93 -14.07 -2.23
CA LEU A 100 -15.02 -14.97 -1.08
C LEU A 100 -16.09 -16.03 -1.35
N ARG A 101 -15.73 -17.31 -1.11
CA ARG A 101 -16.66 -18.42 -1.15
C ARG A 101 -16.77 -19.08 0.21
N ILE A 102 -17.99 -19.19 0.73
CA ILE A 102 -18.33 -19.81 2.00
C ILE A 102 -19.08 -21.10 1.72
N SER A 103 -18.56 -22.21 2.29
CA SER A 103 -19.19 -23.53 2.12
C SER A 103 -20.58 -23.59 2.77
N PRO A 104 -21.55 -24.32 2.17
CA PRO A 104 -22.83 -24.61 2.81
C PRO A 104 -22.71 -25.31 4.19
N ASP A 105 -21.65 -26.08 4.38
CA ASP A 105 -21.39 -26.78 5.66
C ASP A 105 -20.87 -25.86 6.77
N TYR A 106 -20.60 -24.58 6.48
CA TYR A 106 -20.03 -23.63 7.43
C TYR A 106 -20.82 -23.59 8.74
N ALA A 107 -22.15 -23.37 8.67
CA ALA A 107 -22.99 -23.24 9.85
C ALA A 107 -23.00 -24.52 10.72
N LYS A 108 -23.00 -25.69 10.09
CA LYS A 108 -22.98 -26.99 10.76
C LYS A 108 -21.64 -27.25 11.46
N ALA A 109 -20.53 -27.05 10.78
CA ALA A 109 -19.19 -27.20 11.36
C ALA A 109 -18.96 -26.18 12.49
N TRP A 110 -19.38 -24.91 12.26
CA TRP A 110 -19.27 -23.86 13.26
C TRP A 110 -20.01 -24.18 14.56
N SER A 111 -21.25 -24.70 14.47
CA SER A 111 -22.07 -25.07 15.63
C SER A 111 -21.47 -26.22 16.44
N LYS A 112 -20.75 -27.12 15.80
CA LYS A 112 -20.03 -28.21 16.46
C LYS A 112 -18.70 -27.77 17.08
N GLY A 113 -18.24 -26.53 16.81
CA GLY A 113 -16.93 -26.07 17.24
C GLY A 113 -15.78 -26.59 16.40
N GLU A 114 -16.08 -27.17 15.23
CA GLU A 114 -15.09 -27.64 14.25
C GLU A 114 -14.47 -26.45 13.49
N GLY A 115 -13.33 -26.68 12.85
CA GLY A 115 -12.71 -25.71 11.96
C GLY A 115 -13.56 -25.52 10.69
N VAL A 116 -13.71 -24.27 10.27
CA VAL A 116 -14.41 -23.93 9.02
C VAL A 116 -13.43 -23.32 8.03
N GLN A 117 -13.70 -23.51 6.74
CA GLN A 117 -12.88 -22.97 5.67
C GLN A 117 -13.67 -21.93 4.87
N VAL A 118 -13.02 -20.83 4.58
CA VAL A 118 -13.46 -19.79 3.65
C VAL A 118 -12.43 -19.71 2.54
N GLU A 119 -12.87 -19.82 1.31
CA GLU A 119 -11.99 -19.72 0.13
C GLU A 119 -11.87 -18.26 -0.30
N VAL A 120 -10.65 -17.84 -0.60
CA VAL A 120 -10.32 -16.55 -1.21
C VAL A 120 -9.85 -16.82 -2.64
N ILE A 121 -10.68 -16.51 -3.61
CA ILE A 121 -10.42 -16.70 -5.04
C ILE A 121 -9.88 -15.39 -5.59
N TYR A 122 -8.68 -15.40 -6.17
CA TYR A 122 -8.00 -14.20 -6.67
C TYR A 122 -6.95 -14.56 -7.72
N ASP A 123 -6.51 -13.58 -8.50
CA ASP A 123 -5.41 -13.71 -9.45
C ASP A 123 -4.16 -13.03 -8.88
N SER A 124 -3.12 -13.83 -8.58
CA SER A 124 -1.86 -13.36 -8.00
C SER A 124 -1.00 -12.54 -8.96
N SER A 125 -1.30 -12.55 -10.25
CA SER A 125 -0.60 -11.74 -11.26
C SER A 125 -0.97 -10.25 -11.19
N GLN A 126 -2.11 -9.93 -10.57
CA GLN A 126 -2.63 -8.57 -10.43
C GLN A 126 -2.12 -7.90 -9.15
N ARG A 127 -1.40 -6.79 -9.29
CA ARG A 127 -0.80 -6.08 -8.13
C ARG A 127 -1.84 -5.48 -7.20
N ASP A 128 -2.90 -4.90 -7.76
CA ASP A 128 -3.96 -4.26 -6.97
C ASP A 128 -4.77 -5.29 -6.17
N ALA A 129 -5.05 -6.46 -6.76
CA ALA A 129 -5.68 -7.59 -6.10
C ALA A 129 -4.87 -8.08 -4.88
N ASN A 130 -3.55 -8.12 -4.96
CA ASN A 130 -2.70 -8.59 -3.88
C ASN A 130 -2.88 -7.77 -2.59
N THR A 131 -3.02 -6.45 -2.69
CA THR A 131 -3.26 -5.58 -1.52
C THR A 131 -4.63 -5.86 -0.90
N ALA A 132 -5.67 -5.99 -1.72
CA ALA A 132 -7.02 -6.32 -1.28
C ALA A 132 -7.06 -7.71 -0.61
N VAL A 133 -6.41 -8.70 -1.22
CA VAL A 133 -6.30 -10.08 -0.68
C VAL A 133 -5.62 -10.09 0.68
N GLN A 134 -4.52 -9.37 0.85
CA GLN A 134 -3.83 -9.31 2.15
C GLN A 134 -4.71 -8.68 3.23
N ARG A 135 -5.42 -7.59 2.93
CA ARG A 135 -6.35 -6.97 3.88
C ARG A 135 -7.49 -7.92 4.26
N VAL A 136 -8.06 -8.63 3.29
CA VAL A 136 -9.13 -9.61 3.54
C VAL A 136 -8.61 -10.78 4.38
N ARG A 137 -7.43 -11.32 4.08
CA ARG A 137 -6.81 -12.38 4.89
C ARG A 137 -6.55 -11.94 6.33
N GLN A 138 -5.99 -10.75 6.52
CA GLN A 138 -5.76 -10.19 7.86
C GLN A 138 -7.08 -10.02 8.64
N ALA A 139 -8.15 -9.58 7.98
CA ALA A 139 -9.46 -9.46 8.60
C ALA A 139 -10.03 -10.83 9.00
N ILE A 140 -9.91 -11.84 8.14
CA ILE A 140 -10.32 -13.22 8.44
C ILE A 140 -9.51 -13.78 9.62
N GLU A 141 -8.20 -13.58 9.63
CA GLU A 141 -7.34 -14.01 10.73
C GLU A 141 -7.69 -13.31 12.05
N LEU A 142 -7.95 -12.01 12.02
CA LEU A 142 -8.37 -11.25 13.20
C LEU A 142 -9.69 -11.79 13.76
N TYR A 143 -10.66 -12.04 12.89
CA TYR A 143 -11.93 -12.67 13.25
C TYR A 143 -11.69 -14.06 13.86
N ALA A 144 -10.90 -14.92 13.20
CA ALA A 144 -10.61 -16.25 13.65
C ALA A 144 -9.92 -16.27 15.02
N LYS A 145 -8.95 -15.38 15.24
CA LYS A 145 -8.26 -15.21 16.54
C LYS A 145 -9.24 -14.77 17.62
N ARG A 146 -10.11 -13.80 17.33
CA ARG A 146 -11.13 -13.33 18.29
C ARG A 146 -12.10 -14.43 18.66
N GLU A 147 -12.68 -15.11 17.70
CA GLU A 147 -13.64 -16.19 17.92
C GLU A 147 -13.00 -17.40 18.62
N GLY A 148 -11.76 -17.74 18.23
CA GLY A 148 -10.98 -18.78 18.90
C GLY A 148 -10.72 -18.44 20.37
N ALA A 149 -10.34 -17.20 20.67
CA ALA A 149 -10.14 -16.74 22.04
C ALA A 149 -11.45 -16.82 22.87
N MET A 150 -12.57 -16.39 22.30
CA MET A 150 -13.87 -16.46 22.97
C MET A 150 -14.28 -17.91 23.28
N ARG A 151 -14.04 -18.83 22.33
CA ARG A 151 -14.29 -20.27 22.53
C ARG A 151 -13.42 -20.87 23.63
N LEU A 152 -12.15 -20.48 23.74
CA LEU A 152 -11.24 -20.93 24.80
C LEU A 152 -11.72 -20.42 26.18
N ILE A 153 -12.05 -19.13 26.28
CA ILE A 153 -12.58 -18.53 27.52
C ILE A 153 -13.85 -19.23 27.95
N ALA A 154 -14.77 -19.51 27.03
CA ALA A 154 -16.01 -20.22 27.32
C ALA A 154 -15.78 -21.66 27.87
N ARG A 155 -14.61 -22.25 27.58
CA ARG A 155 -14.17 -23.55 28.11
C ARG A 155 -13.30 -23.43 29.36
N GLY A 156 -13.13 -22.23 29.93
CA GLY A 156 -12.26 -21.98 31.09
C GLY A 156 -10.76 -22.01 30.78
N LEU A 157 -10.39 -21.92 29.51
CA LEU A 157 -8.98 -21.93 29.07
C LEU A 157 -8.53 -20.52 28.77
N SER A 158 -7.26 -20.24 29.06
CA SER A 158 -6.64 -18.96 28.63
C SER A 158 -6.41 -18.95 27.12
N PRO A 159 -6.72 -17.84 26.41
CA PRO A 159 -6.38 -17.69 25.01
C PRO A 159 -4.87 -17.84 24.71
N THR A 160 -4.00 -17.51 25.68
CA THR A 160 -2.55 -17.67 25.56
C THR A 160 -2.12 -19.13 25.41
N THR A 161 -2.99 -20.10 25.74
CA THR A 161 -2.74 -21.53 25.51
C THR A 161 -2.62 -21.86 24.02
N ALA A 162 -3.41 -21.17 23.17
CA ALA A 162 -3.35 -21.37 21.73
C ALA A 162 -2.26 -20.52 21.07
N TRP A 163 -1.91 -19.36 21.69
CA TRP A 163 -0.90 -18.43 21.17
C TRP A 163 0.14 -18.10 22.24
N PRO A 164 1.05 -19.06 22.56
CA PRO A 164 2.01 -18.91 23.66
C PRO A 164 3.11 -17.88 23.33
N VAL A 165 3.31 -17.56 22.06
CA VAL A 165 4.28 -16.58 21.62
C VAL A 165 3.56 -15.39 21.05
N GLN A 166 3.86 -14.22 21.58
CA GLN A 166 3.37 -12.95 21.07
C GLN A 166 4.55 -12.17 20.46
N VAL A 167 4.36 -11.69 19.24
CA VAL A 167 5.34 -10.80 18.60
C VAL A 167 5.04 -9.37 19.05
N ALA A 168 6.03 -8.75 19.69
CA ALA A 168 5.99 -7.33 20.02
C ALA A 168 6.91 -6.58 19.04
N ASP A 169 6.32 -5.92 18.07
CA ASP A 169 7.06 -5.09 17.13
C ASP A 169 7.51 -3.80 17.82
N ARG A 170 8.81 -3.53 17.73
CA ARG A 170 9.40 -2.29 18.20
C ARG A 170 10.11 -1.60 17.05
N ASP A 171 9.39 -0.70 16.39
CA ASP A 171 9.96 0.14 15.32
C ASP A 171 10.97 1.14 15.94
N GLN A 172 12.23 1.03 15.52
CA GLN A 172 13.31 1.92 15.93
C GLN A 172 13.54 3.06 14.92
N ALA A 173 12.71 3.15 13.89
CA ALA A 173 12.84 4.17 12.86
C ALA A 173 12.58 5.56 13.46
N THR A 174 13.62 6.40 13.48
CA THR A 174 13.52 7.80 13.86
C THR A 174 13.00 8.64 12.69
N SER A 175 12.50 9.85 12.98
CA SER A 175 12.15 10.81 11.93
C SER A 175 13.34 11.11 11.00
N GLN A 176 14.57 11.09 11.55
CA GLN A 176 15.80 11.28 10.78
C GLN A 176 16.10 10.11 9.84
N SER A 177 15.92 8.85 10.29
CA SER A 177 16.15 7.68 9.42
C SER A 177 15.10 7.60 8.29
N ARG A 178 13.86 7.99 8.55
CA ARG A 178 12.81 8.09 7.52
C ARG A 178 13.10 9.20 6.51
N ALA A 179 13.56 10.36 7.00
CA ALA A 179 14.00 11.46 6.15
C ALA A 179 15.21 11.06 5.30
N ALA A 180 16.19 10.34 5.86
CA ALA A 180 17.36 9.87 5.13
C ALA A 180 16.99 8.95 3.95
N LEU A 181 15.97 8.09 4.11
CA LEU A 181 15.46 7.28 3.00
C LEU A 181 14.89 8.15 1.87
N MET A 182 14.14 9.20 2.20
CA MET A 182 13.63 10.14 1.19
C MET A 182 14.76 10.93 0.53
N PHE A 183 15.76 11.37 1.30
CA PHE A 183 16.91 12.09 0.77
C PHE A 183 17.86 11.21 -0.07
N SER A 184 17.81 9.89 0.06
CA SER A 184 18.63 8.99 -0.76
C SER A 184 18.35 9.09 -2.26
N PHE A 185 17.16 9.54 -2.65
CA PHE A 185 16.79 9.77 -4.05
C PHE A 185 17.22 11.14 -4.58
N LEU A 186 17.58 12.08 -3.71
CA LEU A 186 17.89 13.45 -4.06
C LEU A 186 19.07 13.56 -5.05
N PRO A 187 20.20 12.82 -4.89
CA PRO A 187 21.31 12.86 -5.86
C PRO A 187 20.90 12.45 -7.28
N TYR A 188 19.99 11.47 -7.42
CA TYR A 188 19.50 11.05 -8.73
C TYR A 188 18.71 12.17 -9.43
N PHE A 189 17.91 12.93 -8.67
CA PHE A 189 17.18 14.08 -9.19
C PHE A 189 18.13 15.22 -9.60
N PHE A 190 19.19 15.47 -8.84
CA PHE A 190 20.19 16.46 -9.21
C PHE A 190 20.88 16.08 -10.53
N VAL A 191 21.31 14.83 -10.68
CA VAL A 191 21.93 14.35 -11.93
C VAL A 191 20.95 14.50 -13.10
N LEU A 192 19.69 14.07 -12.92
CA LEU A 192 18.66 14.18 -13.95
C LEU A 192 18.40 15.64 -14.38
N THR A 193 18.30 16.56 -13.41
CA THR A 193 18.07 17.99 -13.68
C THR A 193 19.26 18.66 -14.36
N VAL A 194 20.49 18.27 -14.03
CA VAL A 194 21.70 18.74 -14.73
C VAL A 194 21.72 18.25 -16.18
N PHE A 195 21.37 16.98 -16.41
CA PHE A 195 21.27 16.43 -17.76
C PHE A 195 20.19 17.13 -18.60
N LEU A 196 18.99 17.32 -18.04
CA LEU A 196 17.91 18.02 -18.73
C LEU A 196 18.24 19.50 -18.97
N GLY A 197 18.89 20.18 -18.03
CA GLY A 197 19.34 21.56 -18.18
C GLY A 197 20.41 21.71 -19.29
N GLY A 198 21.30 20.73 -19.41
CA GLY A 198 22.32 20.73 -20.49
C GLY A 198 21.77 20.44 -21.88
N MET A 199 20.60 19.84 -22.03
CA MET A 199 19.95 19.62 -23.34
C MET A 199 19.30 20.88 -23.91
N TYR A 200 19.09 21.92 -23.10
CA TYR A 200 18.49 23.20 -23.56
C TYR A 200 19.51 24.34 -23.74
N LEU A 201 20.78 24.06 -23.59
CA LEU A 201 21.89 24.96 -23.89
C LEU A 201 22.50 24.64 -25.25
#